data_b915fff9318f0360a62110c167aa7ad5
#
_entry.id   b915fff9318f0360a62110c167aa7ad5
#
_cell.length_a   1.000
_cell.length_b   1.000
_cell.length_c   1.000
_cell.angle_alpha   90.00
_cell.angle_beta   90.00
_cell.angle_gamma   90.00
#
_symmetry.space_group_name_H-M   'P 1'
#
loop_
_entity.id
_entity.type
_entity.pdbx_description
1 polymer ?
#
loop_
_entity_poly.entity_id
_entity_poly.type
_entity_poly.pdbx_seq_one_letter_code
_entity_poly.pdbx_strand_id
1 'polypeptide(L)'
;MTYDYNKKLHHNSKTLRKNMTKEERHLWYDFLKSLPIPFHRQKMIGEYIVDFYCAKAKIVIELDGSQHYEEKGERKDVVRDEYLNSLGIKVLRYTNREINENFRCVCEDILKYLSNQV
;
A
#
# COMPACT_ATOMS: atom_id res chain seq x y z
N MET A 1 16.59 -7.96 -19.51
CA MET A 1 15.13 -7.93 -19.39
C MET A 1 14.65 -7.48 -18.04
N THR A 2 15.22 -8.03 -16.96
CA THR A 2 14.84 -7.63 -15.61
C THR A 2 15.13 -6.14 -15.34
N TYR A 3 16.25 -5.66 -15.90
CA TYR A 3 16.67 -4.27 -15.71
C TYR A 3 15.66 -3.28 -16.34
N ASP A 4 15.23 -3.55 -17.57
CA ASP A 4 14.29 -2.66 -18.26
C ASP A 4 12.92 -2.66 -17.59
N TYR A 5 12.50 -3.81 -17.09
CA TYR A 5 11.25 -3.96 -16.37
C TYR A 5 11.25 -3.13 -15.09
N ASN A 6 12.31 -3.23 -14.30
CA ASN A 6 12.44 -2.47 -13.05
C ASN A 6 12.50 -0.96 -13.32
N LYS A 7 13.18 -0.56 -14.38
CA LYS A 7 13.26 0.83 -14.79
C LYS A 7 11.88 1.39 -15.14
N LYS A 8 11.08 0.59 -15.83
CA LYS A 8 9.72 0.97 -16.21
C LYS A 8 8.84 1.11 -14.99
N LEU A 9 8.94 0.19 -14.03
CA LEU A 9 8.18 0.26 -12.79
C LEU A 9 8.57 1.48 -11.97
N HIS A 10 9.85 1.80 -11.92
CA HIS A 10 10.32 2.99 -11.21
C HIS A 10 9.74 4.27 -11.82
N HIS A 11 9.68 4.34 -13.14
CA HIS A 11 9.08 5.46 -13.85
C HIS A 11 7.59 5.57 -13.51
N ASN A 12 6.87 4.44 -13.52
CA ASN A 12 5.46 4.41 -13.16
C ASN A 12 5.23 4.86 -11.71
N SER A 13 6.13 4.49 -10.81
CA SER A 13 6.05 4.91 -9.42
C SER A 13 6.12 6.43 -9.30
N LYS A 14 7.03 7.07 -10.02
CA LYS A 14 7.15 8.52 -10.02
C LYS A 14 5.89 9.19 -10.56
N THR A 15 5.31 8.62 -11.61
CA THR A 15 4.08 9.13 -12.20
C THR A 15 2.93 8.99 -11.21
N LEU A 16 2.81 7.85 -10.54
CA LEU A 16 1.76 7.62 -9.56
C LEU A 16 1.86 8.56 -8.37
N ARG A 17 3.08 8.91 -7.93
CA ARG A 17 3.26 9.88 -6.84
C ARG A 17 2.66 11.23 -7.16
N LYS A 18 2.70 11.62 -8.43
CA LYS A 18 2.11 12.90 -8.87
C LYS A 18 0.60 12.83 -8.95
N ASN A 19 0.05 11.63 -9.14
CA ASN A 19 -1.36 11.42 -9.41
C ASN A 19 -2.03 10.56 -8.34
N MET A 20 -1.78 10.86 -7.09
CA MET A 20 -2.45 10.14 -5.99
C MET A 20 -3.95 10.34 -6.07
N THR A 21 -4.69 9.26 -5.77
CA THR A 21 -6.14 9.34 -5.70
C THR A 21 -6.57 10.18 -4.49
N LYS A 22 -7.82 10.60 -4.49
CA LYS A 22 -8.41 11.33 -3.36
C LYS A 22 -8.26 10.51 -2.06
N GLU A 23 -8.54 9.21 -2.13
CA GLU A 23 -8.47 8.33 -0.97
C GLU A 23 -7.02 8.17 -0.48
N GLU A 24 -6.06 8.04 -1.39
CA GLU A 24 -4.66 7.96 -1.02
C GLU A 24 -4.20 9.25 -0.34
N ARG A 25 -4.60 10.41 -0.88
CA ARG A 25 -4.26 11.69 -0.26
C ARG A 25 -4.87 11.82 1.12
N HIS A 26 -6.10 11.38 1.29
CA HIS A 26 -6.78 11.44 2.58
C HIS A 26 -6.02 10.62 3.63
N LEU A 27 -5.70 9.38 3.31
CA LEU A 27 -4.99 8.51 4.25
C LEU A 27 -3.59 9.04 4.56
N TRP A 28 -2.90 9.56 3.55
CA TRP A 28 -1.55 10.07 3.74
C TRP A 28 -1.51 11.36 4.56
N TYR A 29 -2.21 12.39 4.10
CA TYR A 29 -2.10 13.72 4.72
C TYR A 29 -2.82 13.81 6.05
N ASP A 30 -3.93 13.10 6.20
CA ASP A 30 -4.73 13.21 7.41
C ASP A 30 -4.38 12.16 8.47
N PHE A 31 -3.50 11.23 8.15
CA PHE A 31 -3.15 10.19 9.11
C PHE A 31 -1.69 9.75 9.03
N LEU A 32 -1.29 9.04 7.97
CA LEU A 32 0.02 8.37 7.93
C LEU A 32 1.20 9.32 8.07
N LYS A 33 1.12 10.47 7.44
CA LYS A 33 2.21 11.45 7.45
C LYS A 33 2.55 11.95 8.86
N SER A 34 1.54 12.00 9.73
CA SER A 34 1.71 12.53 11.09
C SER A 34 2.12 11.50 12.13
N LEU A 35 2.20 10.23 11.75
CA LEU A 35 2.58 9.18 12.69
C LEU A 35 4.07 9.28 13.06
N PRO A 36 4.42 8.93 14.31
CA PRO A 36 5.83 8.93 14.72
C PRO A 36 6.67 7.88 14.02
N ILE A 37 6.04 6.83 13.50
CA ILE A 37 6.73 5.81 12.74
C ILE A 37 6.63 6.18 11.24
N PRO A 38 7.75 6.21 10.51
CA PRO A 38 7.72 6.73 9.13
C PRO A 38 7.11 5.76 8.13
N PHE A 39 6.20 6.31 7.31
CA PHE A 39 5.66 5.64 6.14
C PHE A 39 6.18 6.30 4.87
N HIS A 40 6.31 5.52 3.81
CA HIS A 40 6.69 6.02 2.48
C HIS A 40 5.56 5.73 1.51
N ARG A 41 5.31 6.69 0.60
CA ARG A 41 4.29 6.57 -0.43
C ARG A 41 4.88 5.93 -1.67
N GLN A 42 4.08 5.15 -2.38
CA GLN A 42 4.44 4.64 -3.70
C GLN A 42 5.82 4.02 -3.71
N LYS A 43 6.05 3.10 -2.80
CA LYS A 43 7.35 2.44 -2.64
C LYS A 43 7.45 1.22 -3.54
N MET A 44 8.58 1.07 -4.20
CA MET A 44 8.88 -0.13 -4.96
C MET A 44 9.53 -1.17 -4.05
N ILE A 45 8.95 -2.36 -4.00
CA ILE A 45 9.51 -3.51 -3.26
C ILE A 45 9.64 -4.63 -4.26
N GLY A 46 10.92 -5.01 -4.56
CA GLY A 46 11.17 -5.92 -5.66
C GLY A 46 10.63 -5.35 -6.96
N GLU A 47 9.74 -6.06 -7.60
CA GLU A 47 9.12 -5.64 -8.86
C GLU A 47 7.74 -5.00 -8.67
N TYR A 48 7.31 -4.84 -7.41
CA TYR A 48 5.96 -4.37 -7.12
C TYR A 48 5.98 -2.96 -6.54
N ILE A 49 5.00 -2.17 -6.95
CA ILE A 49 4.79 -0.83 -6.40
C ILE A 49 3.66 -0.95 -5.38
N VAL A 50 3.93 -0.55 -4.14
CA VAL A 50 2.92 -0.58 -3.08
C VAL A 50 2.51 0.85 -2.74
N ASP A 51 1.25 1.02 -2.30
CA ASP A 51 0.73 2.36 -2.05
C ASP A 51 1.44 3.04 -0.88
N PHE A 52 1.57 2.34 0.24
CA PHE A 52 2.26 2.85 1.42
C PHE A 52 3.08 1.73 2.07
N TYR A 53 4.26 2.08 2.57
CA TYR A 53 5.14 1.11 3.21
C TYR A 53 5.78 1.67 4.46
N CYS A 54 5.75 0.88 5.53
CA CYS A 54 6.48 1.15 6.76
C CYS A 54 7.53 0.07 6.95
N ALA A 55 8.79 0.42 6.71
CA ALA A 55 9.88 -0.54 6.80
C ALA A 55 10.10 -1.03 8.24
N LYS A 56 9.96 -0.14 9.20
CA LYS A 56 10.20 -0.47 10.60
C LYS A 56 9.21 -1.50 11.13
N ALA A 57 7.93 -1.36 10.78
CA ALA A 57 6.89 -2.31 11.19
C ALA A 57 6.71 -3.45 10.21
N LYS A 58 7.33 -3.37 9.03
CA LYS A 58 7.17 -4.32 7.94
C LYS A 58 5.71 -4.48 7.53
N ILE A 59 5.07 -3.34 7.30
CA ILE A 59 3.67 -3.28 6.91
C ILE A 59 3.53 -2.53 5.59
N VAL A 60 2.76 -3.10 4.69
CA VAL A 60 2.32 -2.46 3.44
C VAL A 60 0.84 -2.19 3.58
N ILE A 61 0.41 -1.00 3.14
CA ILE A 61 -1.01 -0.65 3.08
C ILE A 61 -1.38 -0.42 1.63
N GLU A 62 -2.45 -1.07 1.19
CA GLU A 62 -2.96 -0.98 -0.18
C GLU A 62 -4.40 -0.51 -0.15
N LEU A 63 -4.73 0.42 -1.03
CA LEU A 63 -6.11 0.89 -1.19
C LEU A 63 -6.66 0.34 -2.51
N ASP A 64 -7.77 -0.37 -2.42
CA ASP A 64 -8.41 -0.98 -3.59
C ASP A 64 -9.56 -0.14 -4.09
N GLY A 65 -9.54 0.15 -5.38
CA GLY A 65 -10.70 0.71 -6.05
C GLY A 65 -11.79 -0.35 -6.17
N SER A 66 -13.01 0.11 -6.41
CA SER A 66 -14.21 -0.74 -6.36
C SER A 66 -14.38 -1.65 -7.57
N GLN A 67 -13.46 -1.68 -8.51
CA GLN A 67 -13.84 -2.17 -9.81
C GLN A 67 -13.26 -3.49 -10.22
N HIS A 68 -12.57 -4.22 -9.39
CA HIS A 68 -11.81 -5.33 -9.94
C HIS A 68 -11.82 -6.59 -9.15
N TYR A 69 -12.91 -7.30 -9.31
CA TYR A 69 -12.97 -8.68 -8.88
C TYR A 69 -12.87 -9.62 -10.08
N GLU A 70 -12.04 -9.22 -11.06
CA GLU A 70 -11.72 -10.14 -12.14
C GLU A 70 -10.76 -11.19 -11.62
N GLU A 71 -10.96 -12.42 -12.03
CA GLU A 71 -10.15 -13.55 -11.62
C GLU A 71 -8.66 -13.31 -11.80
N LYS A 72 -8.27 -12.63 -12.89
CA LYS A 72 -6.88 -12.28 -13.15
C LYS A 72 -6.30 -11.33 -12.12
N GLY A 73 -7.10 -10.36 -11.67
CA GLY A 73 -6.68 -9.41 -10.65
C GLY A 73 -6.45 -10.09 -9.32
N GLU A 74 -7.34 -10.99 -8.94
CA GLU A 74 -7.21 -11.75 -7.71
C GLU A 74 -5.94 -12.61 -7.70
N ARG A 75 -5.63 -13.26 -8.81
CA ARG A 75 -4.42 -14.08 -8.92
C ARG A 75 -3.15 -13.24 -8.78
N LYS A 76 -3.12 -12.07 -9.40
CA LYS A 76 -1.98 -11.18 -9.30
C LYS A 76 -1.78 -10.70 -7.87
N ASP A 77 -2.87 -10.39 -7.19
CA ASP A 77 -2.81 -9.97 -5.80
C ASP A 77 -2.30 -11.08 -4.89
N VAL A 78 -2.72 -12.31 -5.11
CA VAL A 78 -2.25 -13.45 -4.32
C VAL A 78 -0.75 -13.65 -4.50
N VAL A 79 -0.26 -13.63 -5.73
CA VAL A 79 1.16 -13.81 -6.02
C VAL A 79 1.97 -12.70 -5.37
N ARG A 80 1.51 -11.45 -5.50
CA ARG A 80 2.19 -10.32 -4.90
C ARG A 80 2.20 -10.42 -3.38
N ASP A 81 1.07 -10.76 -2.77
CA ASP A 81 0.99 -10.89 -1.33
C ASP A 81 1.90 -12.01 -0.81
N GLU A 82 1.96 -13.13 -1.51
CA GLU A 82 2.86 -14.22 -1.15
C GLU A 82 4.32 -13.76 -1.19
N TYR A 83 4.69 -13.00 -2.21
CA TYR A 83 6.05 -12.46 -2.31
C TYR A 83 6.36 -11.55 -1.13
N LEU A 84 5.47 -10.61 -0.84
CA LEU A 84 5.66 -9.69 0.27
C LEU A 84 5.71 -10.44 1.61
N ASN A 85 4.83 -11.41 1.79
CA ASN A 85 4.83 -12.23 3.00
C ASN A 85 6.14 -13.02 3.16
N SER A 86 6.74 -13.45 2.06
CA SER A 86 8.01 -14.16 2.10
C SER A 86 9.14 -13.27 2.63
N LEU A 87 9.00 -11.97 2.49
CA LEU A 87 9.94 -10.99 3.02
C LEU A 87 9.62 -10.57 4.46
N GLY A 88 8.62 -11.19 5.07
CA GLY A 88 8.18 -10.84 6.42
C GLY A 88 7.32 -9.60 6.48
N ILE A 89 6.75 -9.20 5.35
CA ILE A 89 5.92 -8.00 5.27
C ILE A 89 4.45 -8.39 5.34
N LYS A 90 3.69 -7.71 6.21
CA LYS A 90 2.26 -7.89 6.31
C LYS A 90 1.56 -6.88 5.39
N VAL A 91 0.58 -7.35 4.63
CA VAL A 91 -0.21 -6.50 3.75
C VAL A 91 -1.56 -6.21 4.39
N LEU A 92 -1.86 -4.92 4.57
CA LEU A 92 -3.17 -4.45 5.03
C LEU A 92 -3.88 -3.85 3.82
N ARG A 93 -5.09 -4.28 3.57
CA ARG A 93 -5.83 -3.85 2.41
C ARG A 93 -7.16 -3.24 2.82
N TYR A 94 -7.43 -2.03 2.32
CA TYR A 94 -8.67 -1.30 2.60
C TYR A 94 -9.29 -0.85 1.30
N THR A 95 -10.61 -0.79 1.25
CA THR A 95 -11.29 -0.30 0.06
C THR A 95 -11.37 1.22 0.09
N ASN A 96 -11.51 1.83 -1.08
CA ASN A 96 -11.76 3.27 -1.16
C ASN A 96 -13.02 3.66 -0.39
N ARG A 97 -14.03 2.79 -0.42
CA ARG A 97 -15.25 3.01 0.33
C ARG A 97 -15.00 3.10 1.82
N GLU A 98 -14.16 2.22 2.36
CA GLU A 98 -13.80 2.26 3.78
C GLU A 98 -13.10 3.57 4.13
N ILE A 99 -12.21 4.03 3.27
CA ILE A 99 -11.53 5.31 3.47
C ILE A 99 -12.53 6.46 3.50
N ASN A 100 -13.52 6.43 2.61
CA ASN A 100 -14.50 7.52 2.50
C ASN A 100 -15.56 7.48 3.58
N GLU A 101 -15.98 6.30 4.01
CA GLU A 101 -17.12 6.15 4.91
C GLU A 101 -16.75 5.74 6.34
N ASN A 102 -15.59 5.09 6.54
CA ASN A 102 -15.19 4.57 7.84
C ASN A 102 -13.73 4.89 8.15
N PHE A 103 -13.29 6.08 7.83
CA PHE A 103 -11.89 6.49 7.95
C PHE A 103 -11.33 6.26 9.35
N ARG A 104 -12.11 6.62 10.38
CA ARG A 104 -11.68 6.43 11.77
C ARG A 104 -11.40 4.96 12.06
N CYS A 105 -12.25 4.06 11.59
CA CYS A 105 -12.07 2.63 11.81
C CYS A 105 -10.81 2.12 11.10
N VAL A 106 -10.54 2.62 9.89
CA VAL A 106 -9.32 2.27 9.17
C VAL A 106 -8.09 2.71 9.96
N CYS A 107 -8.09 3.94 10.46
CA CYS A 107 -6.97 4.46 11.24
C CYS A 107 -6.74 3.66 12.52
N GLU A 108 -7.81 3.31 13.22
CA GLU A 108 -7.70 2.50 14.43
C GLU A 108 -7.15 1.12 14.14
N ASP A 109 -7.58 0.53 13.04
CA ASP A 109 -7.11 -0.78 12.61
C ASP A 109 -5.60 -0.75 12.30
N ILE A 110 -5.16 0.28 11.58
CA ILE A 110 -3.74 0.45 11.27
C ILE A 110 -2.93 0.61 12.57
N LEU A 111 -3.40 1.43 13.50
CA LEU A 111 -2.71 1.63 14.77
C LEU A 111 -2.59 0.35 15.56
N LYS A 112 -3.62 -0.48 15.52
CA LYS A 112 -3.60 -1.78 16.18
C LYS A 112 -2.47 -2.67 15.64
N TYR A 113 -2.32 -2.73 14.33
CA TYR A 113 -1.25 -3.51 13.72
C TYR A 113 0.13 -2.92 14.03
N LEU A 114 0.26 -1.60 14.03
CA LEU A 114 1.52 -0.96 14.38
C LEU A 114 1.93 -1.25 15.82
N SER A 115 0.98 -1.25 16.73
CA SER A 115 1.24 -1.54 18.14
C SER A 115 1.76 -2.96 18.35
N ASN A 116 1.29 -3.90 17.55
CA ASN A 116 1.70 -5.30 17.66
C ASN A 116 3.08 -5.57 17.04
N GLN A 117 3.58 -4.67 16.20
CA GLN A 117 4.84 -4.87 15.48
C GLN A 117 6.01 -4.10 16.07
N VAL A 118 5.77 -3.16 16.95
CA VAL A 118 6.80 -2.29 17.49
C VAL A 118 7.12 -2.62 18.96
#